data_7239028fdf717882311a7dc20bae63e2
#
_entry.id   7239028fdf717882311a7dc20bae63e2
#
_cell.length_a   1.000
_cell.length_b   1.000
_cell.length_c   1.000
_cell.angle_alpha   90.00
_cell.angle_beta   90.00
_cell.angle_gamma   90.00
#
_symmetry.space_group_name_H-M   'P 1'
#
loop_
_entity.id
_entity.type
_entity.pdbx_description
1 polymer ?
#
loop_
_entity_poly.entity_id
_entity_poly.type
_entity_poly.pdbx_seq_one_letter_code
_entity_poly.pdbx_strand_id
1 'polypeptide(L)'
;MSEDLRPSGDITTALIKNNKKIKAKIISNQNCVIGGLSFAKEAFKYSDKKINFKTKTKDGKKIKKGKVVAVVCGKAKAILKSERVALNFLSLISGVATITKKFVDKVKGKSCKICCTRKTSPNLRSIQKYGVKLGGGLNHRFNLSDEILIKDNHIAVDGNIKEIVRHAVKNKKGKKITVEVDNLNQFKKIMGLKFDRVLFDNMNIKNLKRGV
;
A
#
# COMPACT_ATOMS: atom_id res chain seq x y z
N MET A 1 17.14 -5.25 -7.47
CA MET A 1 18.46 -5.21 -8.18
C MET A 1 19.08 -6.61 -8.29
N SER A 2 19.25 -7.37 -7.20
CA SER A 2 19.77 -8.76 -7.31
C SER A 2 18.91 -9.67 -8.16
N GLU A 3 17.58 -9.51 -8.12
CA GLU A 3 16.62 -10.23 -8.97
C GLU A 3 16.92 -10.01 -10.48
N ASP A 4 17.24 -8.78 -10.88
CA ASP A 4 17.48 -8.41 -12.29
C ASP A 4 18.92 -8.67 -12.75
N LEU A 5 19.90 -8.75 -11.84
CA LEU A 5 21.33 -8.70 -12.21
C LEU A 5 22.10 -10.01 -12.01
N ARG A 6 21.52 -11.05 -11.43
CA ARG A 6 22.21 -12.33 -11.19
C ARG A 6 21.94 -13.37 -12.28
N PRO A 7 22.89 -14.28 -12.54
CA PRO A 7 24.28 -14.25 -12.02
C PRO A 7 25.20 -13.34 -12.83
N SER A 8 24.88 -13.04 -14.09
CA SER A 8 25.81 -12.46 -15.08
C SER A 8 25.72 -10.94 -15.21
N GLY A 9 24.88 -10.28 -14.43
CA GLY A 9 24.63 -8.83 -14.52
C GLY A 9 23.78 -8.46 -15.74
N ASP A 10 23.84 -7.19 -16.13
CA ASP A 10 23.15 -6.67 -17.33
C ASP A 10 24.01 -6.88 -18.56
N ILE A 11 23.78 -8.01 -19.24
CA ILE A 11 24.56 -8.42 -20.43
C ILE A 11 24.36 -7.46 -21.60
N THR A 12 23.18 -6.83 -21.74
CA THR A 12 22.90 -5.86 -22.81
C THR A 12 23.64 -4.56 -22.58
N THR A 13 23.56 -4.02 -21.35
CA THR A 13 24.28 -2.79 -20.99
C THR A 13 25.83 -3.00 -21.04
N ALA A 14 26.30 -4.22 -20.82
CA ALA A 14 27.72 -4.55 -20.96
C ALA A 14 28.27 -4.25 -22.38
N LEU A 15 27.45 -4.43 -23.43
CA LEU A 15 27.83 -4.17 -24.82
C LEU A 15 28.07 -2.69 -25.13
N ILE A 16 27.61 -1.77 -24.31
CA ILE A 16 27.82 -0.34 -24.53
C ILE A 16 29.30 0.01 -24.32
N LYS A 17 29.99 0.42 -25.37
CA LYS A 17 31.42 0.79 -25.31
C LYS A 17 31.62 2.10 -24.53
N ASN A 18 30.84 3.15 -24.85
CA ASN A 18 30.97 4.48 -24.25
C ASN A 18 30.06 4.69 -23.05
N ASN A 19 30.63 4.65 -21.85
CA ASN A 19 29.90 4.88 -20.60
C ASN A 19 29.87 6.37 -20.19
N LYS A 20 29.45 7.25 -21.11
CA LYS A 20 29.34 8.68 -20.87
C LYS A 20 28.33 9.05 -19.81
N LYS A 21 28.46 10.24 -19.22
CA LYS A 21 27.40 10.83 -18.39
C LYS A 21 26.22 11.25 -19.25
N ILE A 22 25.02 10.90 -18.81
CA ILE A 22 23.76 11.26 -19.47
C ILE A 22 22.79 11.91 -18.47
N LYS A 23 21.79 12.56 -19.04
CA LYS A 23 20.65 13.14 -18.32
C LYS A 23 19.37 12.50 -18.83
N ALA A 24 18.70 11.72 -17.99
CA ALA A 24 17.42 11.07 -18.28
C ALA A 24 16.29 11.77 -17.54
N LYS A 25 15.07 11.73 -18.10
CA LYS A 25 13.86 12.25 -17.49
C LYS A 25 12.89 11.11 -17.21
N ILE A 26 12.30 11.07 -16.02
CA ILE A 26 11.19 10.18 -15.72
C ILE A 26 9.90 10.97 -15.93
N ILE A 27 9.04 10.48 -16.83
CA ILE A 27 7.83 11.15 -17.28
C ILE A 27 6.62 10.28 -16.96
N SER A 28 5.57 10.87 -16.47
CA SER A 28 4.31 10.15 -16.23
C SER A 28 3.54 9.92 -17.53
N ASN A 29 3.18 8.67 -17.83
CA ASN A 29 2.41 8.31 -19.02
C ASN A 29 0.89 8.45 -18.83
N GLN A 30 0.44 8.76 -17.62
CA GLN A 30 -0.98 8.92 -17.30
C GLN A 30 -1.19 9.92 -16.16
N ASN A 31 -2.44 10.34 -15.95
CA ASN A 31 -2.82 11.10 -14.76
C ASN A 31 -2.77 10.17 -13.55
N CYS A 32 -2.04 10.54 -12.50
CA CYS A 32 -1.86 9.69 -11.32
C CYS A 32 -1.60 10.51 -10.04
N VAL A 33 -1.67 9.84 -8.91
CA VAL A 33 -1.05 10.30 -7.66
C VAL A 33 0.33 9.67 -7.61
N ILE A 34 1.38 10.48 -7.70
CA ILE A 34 2.75 9.97 -7.71
C ILE A 34 3.17 9.45 -6.33
N GLY A 35 3.89 8.35 -6.30
CA GLY A 35 4.48 7.78 -5.09
C GLY A 35 5.70 6.94 -5.39
N GLY A 36 6.65 6.88 -4.42
CA GLY A 36 7.83 6.05 -4.52
C GLY A 36 9.08 6.76 -5.06
N LEU A 37 9.12 8.10 -5.06
CA LEU A 37 10.27 8.85 -5.53
C LEU A 37 11.55 8.54 -4.73
N SER A 38 11.46 8.31 -3.42
CA SER A 38 12.58 7.89 -2.59
C SER A 38 13.08 6.50 -2.95
N PHE A 39 12.19 5.55 -3.19
CA PHE A 39 12.53 4.19 -3.62
C PHE A 39 13.24 4.20 -4.98
N ALA A 40 12.72 4.98 -5.93
CA ALA A 40 13.37 5.14 -7.23
C ALA A 40 14.76 5.75 -7.09
N LYS A 41 14.94 6.77 -6.25
CA LYS A 41 16.24 7.36 -5.95
C LYS A 41 17.22 6.33 -5.41
N GLU A 42 16.79 5.52 -4.45
CA GLU A 42 17.66 4.48 -3.86
C GLU A 42 17.99 3.37 -4.86
N ALA A 43 17.07 2.98 -5.75
CA ALA A 43 17.35 2.04 -6.81
C ALA A 43 18.47 2.53 -7.75
N PHE A 44 18.45 3.82 -8.12
CA PHE A 44 19.52 4.41 -8.92
C PHE A 44 20.85 4.49 -8.15
N LYS A 45 20.81 4.93 -6.90
CA LYS A 45 22.02 5.06 -6.07
C LYS A 45 22.63 3.71 -5.69
N TYR A 46 21.85 2.65 -5.68
CA TYR A 46 22.37 1.30 -5.50
C TYR A 46 23.36 0.89 -6.61
N SER A 47 23.12 1.30 -7.85
CA SER A 47 24.03 1.03 -8.96
C SER A 47 25.24 1.95 -9.00
N ASP A 48 25.08 3.22 -8.64
CA ASP A 48 26.19 4.19 -8.54
C ASP A 48 25.81 5.32 -7.58
N LYS A 49 26.49 5.40 -6.45
CA LYS A 49 26.28 6.45 -5.41
C LYS A 49 26.44 7.88 -5.96
N LYS A 50 27.18 8.05 -7.08
CA LYS A 50 27.43 9.34 -7.75
C LYS A 50 26.25 9.78 -8.63
N ILE A 51 25.21 8.97 -8.82
CA ILE A 51 24.00 9.38 -9.55
C ILE A 51 23.31 10.53 -8.81
N ASN A 52 23.07 11.61 -9.54
CA ASN A 52 22.25 12.73 -9.08
C ASN A 52 20.80 12.49 -9.50
N PHE A 53 19.91 12.29 -8.51
CA PHE A 53 18.48 12.12 -8.70
C PHE A 53 17.76 13.36 -8.17
N LYS A 54 17.21 14.20 -9.07
CA LYS A 54 16.51 15.43 -8.73
C LYS A 54 15.01 15.26 -8.96
N THR A 55 14.23 15.22 -7.87
CA THR A 55 12.76 15.21 -7.94
C THR A 55 12.23 16.54 -8.48
N LYS A 56 11.15 16.48 -9.26
CA LYS A 56 10.41 17.65 -9.77
C LYS A 56 9.04 17.79 -9.13
N THR A 57 8.71 16.88 -8.23
CA THR A 57 7.47 16.83 -7.47
C THR A 57 7.68 16.09 -6.15
N LYS A 58 6.63 15.93 -5.35
CA LYS A 58 6.64 15.19 -4.07
C LYS A 58 5.63 14.05 -4.13
N ASP A 59 5.90 12.97 -3.40
CA ASP A 59 4.95 11.87 -3.23
C ASP A 59 3.58 12.39 -2.71
N GLY A 60 2.49 11.77 -3.17
CA GLY A 60 1.12 12.18 -2.86
C GLY A 60 0.54 13.30 -3.75
N LYS A 61 1.32 13.91 -4.63
CA LYS A 61 0.80 14.94 -5.56
C LYS A 61 0.10 14.33 -6.76
N LYS A 62 -1.00 14.95 -7.20
CA LYS A 62 -1.66 14.63 -8.48
C LYS A 62 -0.78 15.12 -9.64
N ILE A 63 -0.47 14.25 -10.57
CA ILE A 63 0.39 14.50 -11.73
C ILE A 63 -0.42 14.27 -13.00
N LYS A 64 -0.29 15.18 -13.96
CA LYS A 64 -0.85 15.03 -15.30
C LYS A 64 0.07 14.20 -16.19
N LYS A 65 -0.51 13.48 -17.18
CA LYS A 65 0.23 12.83 -18.28
C LYS A 65 1.23 13.81 -18.91
N GLY A 66 2.42 13.33 -19.25
CA GLY A 66 3.50 14.13 -19.84
C GLY A 66 4.35 14.92 -18.84
N LYS A 67 3.96 14.96 -17.54
CA LYS A 67 4.74 15.70 -16.54
C LYS A 67 6.04 14.96 -16.17
N VAL A 68 7.16 15.69 -16.20
CA VAL A 68 8.44 15.19 -15.66
C VAL A 68 8.37 15.15 -14.14
N VAL A 69 8.56 13.97 -13.54
CA VAL A 69 8.52 13.74 -12.10
C VAL A 69 9.90 13.72 -11.45
N ALA A 70 10.91 13.31 -12.19
CA ALA A 70 12.31 13.35 -11.75
C ALA A 70 13.27 13.49 -12.94
N VAL A 71 14.49 13.94 -12.64
CA VAL A 71 15.63 13.96 -13.57
C VAL A 71 16.77 13.19 -12.94
N VAL A 72 17.38 12.29 -13.70
CA VAL A 72 18.47 11.42 -13.30
C VAL A 72 19.70 11.76 -14.11
N CYS A 73 20.83 12.06 -13.46
CA CYS A 73 22.09 12.37 -14.11
C CYS A 73 23.19 11.45 -13.57
N GLY A 74 23.92 10.78 -14.45
CA GLY A 74 24.97 9.83 -14.05
C GLY A 74 25.54 9.09 -15.25
N LYS A 75 26.39 8.08 -14.99
CA LYS A 75 26.91 7.20 -16.02
C LYS A 75 25.80 6.39 -16.68
N ALA A 76 25.81 6.31 -18.01
CA ALA A 76 24.75 5.66 -18.79
C ALA A 76 24.48 4.22 -18.34
N LYS A 77 25.52 3.41 -18.20
CA LYS A 77 25.39 2.01 -17.75
C LYS A 77 24.71 1.88 -16.39
N ALA A 78 25.03 2.76 -15.43
CA ALA A 78 24.42 2.72 -14.10
C ALA A 78 22.94 3.11 -14.12
N ILE A 79 22.56 4.08 -14.96
CA ILE A 79 21.16 4.49 -15.13
C ILE A 79 20.35 3.35 -15.75
N LEU A 80 20.84 2.75 -16.85
CA LEU A 80 20.14 1.66 -17.54
C LEU A 80 19.91 0.43 -16.63
N LYS A 81 20.92 0.03 -15.87
CA LYS A 81 20.81 -1.08 -14.91
C LYS A 81 19.71 -0.89 -13.83
N SER A 82 19.46 0.37 -13.46
CA SER A 82 18.54 0.69 -12.33
C SER A 82 17.14 1.08 -12.78
N GLU A 83 17.00 1.43 -14.05
CA GLU A 83 15.77 2.00 -14.60
C GLU A 83 14.55 1.16 -14.28
N ARG A 84 14.59 -0.14 -14.59
CA ARG A 84 13.44 -1.03 -14.45
C ARG A 84 12.99 -1.13 -13.00
N VAL A 85 13.90 -1.33 -12.07
CA VAL A 85 13.60 -1.43 -10.63
C VAL A 85 13.03 -0.11 -10.11
N ALA A 86 13.62 1.03 -10.48
CA ALA A 86 13.12 2.34 -10.10
C ALA A 86 11.70 2.60 -10.62
N LEU A 87 11.43 2.26 -11.89
CA LEU A 87 10.11 2.41 -12.49
C LEU A 87 9.08 1.45 -11.89
N ASN A 88 9.47 0.23 -11.51
CA ASN A 88 8.58 -0.72 -10.85
C ASN A 88 8.09 -0.18 -9.49
N PHE A 89 8.96 0.38 -8.66
CA PHE A 89 8.55 1.01 -7.41
C PHE A 89 7.62 2.21 -7.65
N LEU A 90 7.97 3.10 -8.58
CA LEU A 90 7.13 4.25 -8.93
C LEU A 90 5.75 3.80 -9.42
N SER A 91 5.69 2.80 -10.30
CA SER A 91 4.43 2.31 -10.86
C SER A 91 3.54 1.65 -9.81
N LEU A 92 4.13 0.77 -8.98
CA LEU A 92 3.40 0.07 -7.93
C LEU A 92 2.80 1.04 -6.91
N ILE A 93 3.63 1.94 -6.36
CA ILE A 93 3.19 2.85 -5.29
C ILE A 93 2.20 3.88 -5.85
N SER A 94 2.49 4.44 -7.03
CA SER A 94 1.59 5.39 -7.69
C SER A 94 0.26 4.75 -8.09
N GLY A 95 0.27 3.49 -8.52
CA GLY A 95 -0.93 2.72 -8.85
C GLY A 95 -1.86 2.57 -7.65
N VAL A 96 -1.31 2.10 -6.52
CA VAL A 96 -2.06 1.97 -5.25
C VAL A 96 -2.58 3.35 -4.79
N ALA A 97 -1.72 4.38 -4.80
CA ALA A 97 -2.11 5.73 -4.40
C ALA A 97 -3.23 6.29 -5.28
N THR A 98 -3.15 6.08 -6.59
CA THR A 98 -4.13 6.57 -7.57
C THR A 98 -5.49 5.92 -7.39
N ILE A 99 -5.53 4.59 -7.23
CA ILE A 99 -6.77 3.86 -6.98
C ILE A 99 -7.37 4.27 -5.64
N THR A 100 -6.56 4.32 -4.59
CA THR A 100 -7.01 4.78 -3.26
C THR A 100 -7.62 6.18 -3.35
N LYS A 101 -6.97 7.10 -4.07
CA LYS A 101 -7.47 8.47 -4.27
C LYS A 101 -8.82 8.50 -4.96
N LYS A 102 -9.08 7.65 -5.95
CA LYS A 102 -10.39 7.54 -6.61
C LYS A 102 -11.50 7.18 -5.61
N PHE A 103 -11.24 6.24 -4.70
CA PHE A 103 -12.21 5.87 -3.65
C PHE A 103 -12.38 6.99 -2.62
N VAL A 104 -11.30 7.59 -2.15
CA VAL A 104 -11.33 8.71 -1.20
C VAL A 104 -12.12 9.90 -1.77
N ASP A 105 -11.94 10.20 -3.06
CA ASP A 105 -12.68 11.31 -3.70
C ASP A 105 -14.20 11.05 -3.77
N LYS A 106 -14.63 9.77 -3.89
CA LYS A 106 -16.06 9.39 -3.88
C LYS A 106 -16.75 9.58 -2.52
N VAL A 107 -16.00 9.52 -1.43
CA VAL A 107 -16.54 9.70 -0.07
C VAL A 107 -16.22 11.08 0.51
N LYS A 108 -15.68 11.98 -0.30
CA LYS A 108 -15.37 13.35 0.13
C LYS A 108 -16.64 14.06 0.63
N GLY A 109 -16.54 14.72 1.78
CA GLY A 109 -17.69 15.37 2.43
C GLY A 109 -18.63 14.43 3.20
N LYS A 110 -18.31 13.14 3.27
CA LYS A 110 -19.01 12.16 4.12
C LYS A 110 -18.18 11.84 5.36
N SER A 111 -18.85 11.36 6.42
CA SER A 111 -18.19 10.93 7.66
C SER A 111 -17.34 9.65 7.50
N CYS A 112 -17.61 8.84 6.46
CA CYS A 112 -16.89 7.61 6.22
C CYS A 112 -15.49 7.84 5.63
N LYS A 113 -14.60 6.86 5.84
CA LYS A 113 -13.21 6.90 5.38
C LYS A 113 -12.84 5.60 4.68
N ILE A 114 -11.97 5.68 3.69
CA ILE A 114 -11.42 4.52 2.99
C ILE A 114 -10.25 3.98 3.79
N CYS A 115 -10.29 2.68 4.10
CA CYS A 115 -9.26 2.00 4.89
C CYS A 115 -8.75 0.75 4.15
N CYS A 116 -7.44 0.49 4.21
CA CYS A 116 -6.87 -0.73 3.65
C CYS A 116 -7.07 -1.94 4.58
N THR A 117 -6.74 -3.12 4.05
CA THR A 117 -6.72 -4.39 4.80
C THR A 117 -5.32 -5.00 4.83
N ARG A 118 -5.20 -6.26 5.28
CA ARG A 118 -3.98 -7.07 5.18
C ARG A 118 -3.92 -7.93 3.91
N LYS A 119 -4.87 -7.80 2.99
CA LYS A 119 -4.87 -8.48 1.69
C LYS A 119 -3.86 -7.76 0.77
N THR A 120 -2.59 -8.04 0.96
CA THR A 120 -1.45 -7.41 0.27
C THR A 120 -0.58 -8.47 -0.39
N SER A 121 0.19 -8.08 -1.41
CA SER A 121 1.22 -8.93 -2.00
C SER A 121 2.27 -9.29 -0.93
N PRO A 122 2.75 -10.56 -0.89
CA PRO A 122 3.82 -10.97 0.02
C PRO A 122 5.01 -10.01 -0.07
N ASN A 123 5.62 -9.70 1.08
CA ASN A 123 6.78 -8.79 1.23
C ASN A 123 6.57 -7.33 0.78
N LEU A 124 5.43 -6.97 0.16
CA LEU A 124 5.16 -5.61 -0.34
C LEU A 124 4.17 -4.80 0.53
N ARG A 125 3.75 -5.33 1.68
CA ARG A 125 2.73 -4.71 2.54
C ARG A 125 3.08 -3.28 2.95
N SER A 126 4.31 -3.02 3.38
CA SER A 126 4.76 -1.68 3.78
C SER A 126 4.65 -0.69 2.63
N ILE A 127 5.06 -1.10 1.45
CA ILE A 127 5.05 -0.29 0.23
C ILE A 127 3.60 -0.02 -0.22
N GLN A 128 2.75 -1.05 -0.23
CA GLN A 128 1.34 -0.90 -0.62
C GLN A 128 0.56 -0.04 0.39
N LYS A 129 0.78 -0.22 1.70
CA LYS A 129 0.17 0.63 2.73
C LYS A 129 0.67 2.08 2.67
N TYR A 130 1.93 2.30 2.28
CA TYR A 130 2.44 3.64 1.98
C TYR A 130 1.67 4.27 0.82
N GLY A 131 1.45 3.54 -0.27
CA GLY A 131 0.62 3.98 -1.39
C GLY A 131 -0.81 4.36 -0.98
N VAL A 132 -1.44 3.57 -0.10
CA VAL A 132 -2.77 3.88 0.46
C VAL A 132 -2.75 5.23 1.18
N LYS A 133 -1.74 5.47 2.03
CA LYS A 133 -1.59 6.75 2.76
C LYS A 133 -1.42 7.93 1.80
N LEU A 134 -0.62 7.77 0.75
CA LEU A 134 -0.43 8.81 -0.28
C LEU A 134 -1.73 9.14 -1.04
N GLY A 135 -2.60 8.15 -1.24
CA GLY A 135 -3.94 8.32 -1.83
C GLY A 135 -4.96 8.96 -0.89
N GLY A 136 -4.61 9.23 0.38
CA GLY A 136 -5.50 9.80 1.39
C GLY A 136 -6.34 8.76 2.14
N GLY A 137 -6.06 7.47 1.97
CA GLY A 137 -6.69 6.40 2.74
C GLY A 137 -6.04 6.20 4.10
N LEU A 138 -6.71 5.44 4.96
CA LEU A 138 -6.23 5.04 6.28
C LEU A 138 -5.62 3.64 6.24
N ASN A 139 -4.67 3.40 7.11
CA ASN A 139 -4.13 2.06 7.32
C ASN A 139 -4.81 1.38 8.52
N HIS A 140 -5.34 0.18 8.29
CA HIS A 140 -5.71 -0.75 9.35
C HIS A 140 -4.46 -1.48 9.87
N ARG A 141 -4.60 -2.38 10.86
CA ARG A 141 -3.51 -3.14 11.46
C ARG A 141 -2.50 -3.62 10.41
N PHE A 142 -1.21 -3.48 10.73
CA PHE A 142 -0.14 -3.88 9.84
C PHE A 142 0.11 -5.40 9.89
N ASN A 143 0.05 -5.95 11.09
CA ASN A 143 0.30 -7.37 11.37
C ASN A 143 -0.76 -7.95 12.33
N LEU A 144 -0.55 -9.19 12.78
CA LEU A 144 -1.49 -9.87 13.68
C LEU A 144 -1.36 -9.41 15.14
N SER A 145 -0.26 -8.77 15.50
CA SER A 145 -0.01 -8.30 16.87
C SER A 145 -0.47 -6.87 17.16
N ASP A 146 -0.85 -6.10 16.13
CA ASP A 146 -1.27 -4.70 16.33
C ASP A 146 -2.65 -4.59 16.97
N GLU A 147 -3.63 -5.36 16.46
CA GLU A 147 -5.02 -5.34 16.89
C GLU A 147 -5.61 -6.75 16.84
N ILE A 148 -6.52 -7.07 17.74
CA ILE A 148 -7.33 -8.27 17.70
C ILE A 148 -8.40 -8.09 16.61
N LEU A 149 -8.48 -9.04 15.68
CA LEU A 149 -9.57 -9.11 14.70
C LEU A 149 -10.14 -10.52 14.72
N ILE A 150 -11.31 -10.65 15.35
CA ILE A 150 -12.09 -11.90 15.39
C ILE A 150 -12.80 -12.03 14.05
N LYS A 151 -12.68 -13.19 13.41
CA LYS A 151 -13.20 -13.50 12.08
C LYS A 151 -14.04 -14.76 12.10
N ASP A 152 -14.75 -14.99 11.00
CA ASP A 152 -15.52 -16.20 10.71
C ASP A 152 -14.80 -17.50 11.10
N ASN A 153 -13.57 -17.68 10.64
CA ASN A 153 -12.76 -18.84 10.95
C ASN A 153 -12.46 -19.01 12.45
N HIS A 154 -12.25 -17.92 13.20
CA HIS A 154 -12.06 -17.99 14.65
C HIS A 154 -13.37 -18.40 15.34
N ILE A 155 -14.50 -17.88 14.86
CA ILE A 155 -15.83 -18.20 15.39
C ILE A 155 -16.18 -19.67 15.10
N ALA A 156 -15.83 -20.17 13.90
CA ALA A 156 -16.07 -21.54 13.52
C ALA A 156 -15.30 -22.54 14.40
N VAL A 157 -14.05 -22.23 14.75
CA VAL A 157 -13.22 -23.07 15.63
C VAL A 157 -13.68 -23.02 17.07
N ASP A 158 -14.00 -21.83 17.60
CA ASP A 158 -14.44 -21.63 18.99
C ASP A 158 -15.91 -22.03 19.24
N GLY A 159 -16.74 -22.02 18.18
CA GLY A 159 -18.16 -22.37 18.21
C GLY A 159 -19.10 -21.30 18.75
N ASN A 160 -18.62 -20.28 19.49
CA ASN A 160 -19.46 -19.27 20.11
C ASN A 160 -18.88 -17.84 20.02
N ILE A 161 -19.51 -17.01 19.18
CA ILE A 161 -19.07 -15.61 18.98
C ILE A 161 -19.07 -14.77 20.28
N LYS A 162 -20.00 -15.01 21.22
CA LYS A 162 -20.05 -14.28 22.50
C LYS A 162 -18.86 -14.63 23.38
N GLU A 163 -18.53 -15.93 23.46
CA GLU A 163 -17.45 -16.41 24.31
C GLU A 163 -16.08 -15.93 23.81
N ILE A 164 -15.83 -16.04 22.52
CA ILE A 164 -14.56 -15.58 21.95
C ILE A 164 -14.38 -14.06 22.11
N VAL A 165 -15.46 -13.25 21.98
CA VAL A 165 -15.41 -11.81 22.23
C VAL A 165 -15.16 -11.49 23.70
N ARG A 166 -15.85 -12.17 24.65
CA ARG A 166 -15.60 -12.01 26.09
C ARG A 166 -14.17 -12.36 26.46
N HIS A 167 -13.67 -13.46 25.93
CA HIS A 167 -12.28 -13.88 26.15
C HIS A 167 -11.28 -12.85 25.58
N ALA A 168 -11.53 -12.32 24.39
CA ALA A 168 -10.72 -11.26 23.81
C ALA A 168 -10.72 -9.99 24.69
N VAL A 169 -11.89 -9.57 25.20
CA VAL A 169 -12.01 -8.39 26.08
C VAL A 169 -11.20 -8.58 27.36
N LYS A 170 -11.25 -9.77 27.97
CA LYS A 170 -10.49 -10.09 29.19
C LYS A 170 -8.98 -10.06 28.95
N ASN A 171 -8.52 -10.47 27.75
CA ASN A 171 -7.11 -10.70 27.46
C ASN A 171 -6.50 -9.68 26.49
N LYS A 172 -7.18 -8.58 26.15
CA LYS A 172 -6.76 -7.63 25.10
C LYS A 172 -5.45 -6.88 25.36
N LYS A 173 -4.97 -6.81 26.61
CA LYS A 173 -3.72 -6.13 26.98
C LYS A 173 -3.57 -4.74 26.32
N GLY A 174 -4.61 -3.91 26.34
CA GLY A 174 -4.62 -2.59 25.71
C GLY A 174 -4.83 -2.57 24.19
N LYS A 175 -4.91 -3.73 23.52
CA LYS A 175 -5.16 -3.80 22.08
C LYS A 175 -6.61 -3.52 21.75
N LYS A 176 -6.87 -2.91 20.59
CA LYS A 176 -8.21 -2.75 20.04
C LYS A 176 -8.78 -4.09 19.57
N ILE A 177 -10.09 -4.25 19.72
CA ILE A 177 -10.82 -5.43 19.28
C ILE A 177 -11.78 -5.04 18.17
N THR A 178 -11.61 -5.65 17.00
CA THR A 178 -12.56 -5.59 15.90
C THR A 178 -13.21 -6.97 15.75
N VAL A 179 -14.53 -7.04 15.61
CA VAL A 179 -15.27 -8.28 15.40
C VAL A 179 -15.89 -8.24 14.01
N GLU A 180 -15.54 -9.20 13.17
CA GLU A 180 -16.13 -9.40 11.85
C GLU A 180 -17.41 -10.21 11.99
N VAL A 181 -18.49 -9.76 11.34
CA VAL A 181 -19.81 -10.40 11.36
C VAL A 181 -20.37 -10.50 9.95
N ASP A 182 -20.90 -11.69 9.59
CA ASP A 182 -21.42 -11.98 8.25
C ASP A 182 -22.92 -11.63 8.13
N ASN A 183 -23.61 -11.47 9.26
CA ASN A 183 -25.04 -11.18 9.29
C ASN A 183 -25.46 -10.44 10.56
N LEU A 184 -26.65 -9.85 10.49
CA LEU A 184 -27.22 -9.07 11.60
C LEU A 184 -27.52 -9.92 12.85
N ASN A 185 -27.71 -11.22 12.73
CA ASN A 185 -27.93 -12.09 13.90
C ASN A 185 -26.63 -12.26 14.72
N GLN A 186 -25.49 -12.44 14.03
CA GLN A 186 -24.18 -12.43 14.72
C GLN A 186 -23.94 -11.07 15.38
N PHE A 187 -24.23 -9.96 14.68
CA PHE A 187 -24.11 -8.62 15.25
C PHE A 187 -24.96 -8.45 16.52
N LYS A 188 -26.25 -8.82 16.48
CA LYS A 188 -27.13 -8.76 17.65
C LYS A 188 -26.61 -9.55 18.85
N LYS A 189 -25.97 -10.71 18.61
CA LYS A 189 -25.39 -11.54 19.68
C LYS A 189 -24.25 -10.86 20.43
N ILE A 190 -23.50 -9.95 19.79
CA ILE A 190 -22.35 -9.27 20.40
C ILE A 190 -22.69 -7.84 20.86
N MET A 191 -23.86 -7.32 20.55
CA MET A 191 -24.31 -6.02 21.07
C MET A 191 -24.24 -6.00 22.58
N GLY A 192 -23.69 -4.92 23.14
CA GLY A 192 -23.49 -4.78 24.59
C GLY A 192 -22.18 -5.39 25.13
N LEU A 193 -21.39 -6.12 24.30
CA LEU A 193 -20.04 -6.53 24.70
C LEU A 193 -19.05 -5.38 24.45
N LYS A 194 -17.96 -5.34 25.24
CA LYS A 194 -16.95 -4.25 25.19
C LYS A 194 -15.88 -4.52 24.12
N PHE A 195 -16.20 -4.30 22.85
CA PHE A 195 -15.24 -4.28 21.75
C PHE A 195 -15.16 -2.87 21.12
N ASP A 196 -14.15 -2.61 20.30
CA ASP A 196 -13.90 -1.26 19.77
C ASP A 196 -14.58 -1.01 18.42
N ARG A 197 -14.73 -2.04 17.57
CA ARG A 197 -15.31 -1.93 16.22
C ARG A 197 -16.00 -3.21 15.79
N VAL A 198 -17.05 -3.07 14.98
CA VAL A 198 -17.62 -4.16 14.19
C VAL A 198 -17.25 -3.97 12.73
N LEU A 199 -16.98 -5.07 12.04
CA LEU A 199 -16.75 -5.12 10.60
C LEU A 199 -17.86 -5.98 9.99
N PHE A 200 -18.73 -5.36 9.21
CA PHE A 200 -19.76 -6.04 8.45
C PHE A 200 -19.14 -6.60 7.17
N ASP A 201 -18.95 -7.91 7.09
CA ASP A 201 -18.33 -8.54 5.92
C ASP A 201 -19.39 -8.94 4.88
N ASN A 202 -19.14 -8.61 3.63
CA ASN A 202 -19.96 -8.97 2.47
C ASN A 202 -21.49 -8.73 2.60
N MET A 203 -21.91 -7.81 3.47
CA MET A 203 -23.33 -7.49 3.64
C MET A 203 -23.88 -6.61 2.52
N ASN A 204 -25.11 -6.86 2.12
CA ASN A 204 -25.84 -5.99 1.19
C ASN A 204 -26.18 -4.64 1.84
N ILE A 205 -26.45 -3.63 1.02
CA ILE A 205 -26.71 -2.24 1.47
C ILE A 205 -27.90 -2.16 2.45
N LYS A 206 -28.94 -2.97 2.26
CA LYS A 206 -30.13 -3.00 3.13
C LYS A 206 -29.75 -3.41 4.56
N ASN A 207 -28.93 -4.46 4.68
CA ASN A 207 -28.46 -4.95 5.97
C ASN A 207 -27.44 -3.99 6.61
N LEU A 208 -26.53 -3.39 5.81
CA LEU A 208 -25.62 -2.36 6.32
C LEU A 208 -26.37 -1.19 6.93
N LYS A 209 -27.43 -0.66 6.26
CA LYS A 209 -28.25 0.43 6.79
C LYS A 209 -28.99 0.08 8.10
N ARG A 210 -29.24 -1.22 8.34
CA ARG A 210 -29.89 -1.69 9.60
C ARG A 210 -28.88 -1.95 10.70
N GLY A 211 -27.60 -2.13 10.37
CA GLY A 211 -26.53 -2.40 11.33
C GLY A 211 -25.78 -1.14 11.78
N VAL A 212 -25.93 -0.01 11.08
CA VAL A 212 -25.34 1.29 11.38
C VAL A 212 -26.37 2.22 11.99
#